data_77a6a99cb499424f09ed2eba4d70b367
#
_entry.id   77a6a99cb499424f09ed2eba4d70b367
#
_cell.length_a   1.000
_cell.length_b   1.000
_cell.length_c   1.000
_cell.angle_alpha   90.00
_cell.angle_beta   90.00
_cell.angle_gamma   90.00
#
_symmetry.space_group_name_H-M   'P 1'
#
loop_
_entity.id
_entity.type
_entity.pdbx_description
1 polymer ?
#
loop_
_entity_poly.entity_id
_entity_poly.type
_entity_poly.pdbx_seq_one_letter_code
_entity_poly.pdbx_strand_id
1 'polypeptide(L)'
;YVAGASKSSKAIIEATKEALKFSGVSIAAISKPVAKKAVENVILDKEAEVIVVGAGGAGLAAGVSAYENGAKSVIILEKMPIIGGNTVRAGGAYNAVNPKKQKAQGIEDSIDKHFTQTYEGGNKVANQKLVRTLVENAMDGVDWLEGLGMKWNEKIGSVVGSMWPRTNQAT
;
A
#
# COMPACT_ATOMS: atom_id res chain seq x y z
N TYR A 1 13.10 17.36 -4.22
CA TYR A 1 11.77 17.60 -4.81
C TYR A 1 11.05 16.26 -4.95
N VAL A 2 9.85 16.13 -4.39
CA VAL A 2 9.08 14.88 -4.43
C VAL A 2 7.98 15.01 -5.48
N ALA A 3 7.97 14.11 -6.47
CA ALA A 3 6.94 14.07 -7.49
C ALA A 3 5.55 13.88 -6.88
N GLY A 4 4.56 14.65 -7.34
CA GLY A 4 3.19 14.64 -6.79
C GLY A 4 2.99 15.44 -5.50
N ALA A 5 4.06 15.90 -4.84
CA ALA A 5 4.00 16.70 -3.61
C ALA A 5 4.60 18.09 -3.80
N SER A 6 4.38 18.72 -4.96
CA SER A 6 5.04 19.98 -5.34
C SER A 6 4.80 21.12 -4.37
N LYS A 7 3.58 21.30 -3.86
CA LYS A 7 3.24 22.36 -2.89
C LYS A 7 3.96 22.15 -1.57
N SER A 8 3.91 20.92 -1.02
CA SER A 8 4.58 20.57 0.24
C SER A 8 6.10 20.68 0.13
N SER A 9 6.68 20.18 -0.97
CA SER A 9 8.11 20.28 -1.23
C SER A 9 8.56 21.75 -1.29
N LYS A 10 7.80 22.60 -1.99
CA LYS A 10 8.10 24.03 -2.08
C LYS A 10 8.02 24.72 -0.71
N ALA A 11 6.98 24.45 0.07
CA ALA A 11 6.81 25.00 1.40
C ALA A 11 7.97 24.64 2.35
N ILE A 12 8.39 23.36 2.34
CA ILE A 12 9.52 22.89 3.14
C ILE A 12 10.82 23.58 2.73
N ILE A 13 11.07 23.67 1.41
CA ILE A 13 12.28 24.32 0.89
C ILE A 13 12.32 25.80 1.28
N GLU A 14 11.21 26.53 1.15
CA GLU A 14 11.16 27.96 1.51
C GLU A 14 11.33 28.17 3.00
N ALA A 15 10.63 27.39 3.83
CA ALA A 15 10.78 27.45 5.29
C ALA A 15 12.23 27.15 5.73
N THR A 16 12.86 26.16 5.10
CA THR A 16 14.27 25.83 5.38
C THR A 16 15.21 26.98 4.98
N LYS A 17 14.99 27.60 3.82
CA LYS A 17 15.80 28.77 3.40
C LYS A 17 15.66 29.94 4.37
N GLU A 18 14.45 30.23 4.82
CA GLU A 18 14.22 31.29 5.81
C GLU A 18 14.91 30.99 7.16
N ALA A 19 14.79 29.77 7.67
CA ALA A 19 15.48 29.35 8.89
C ALA A 19 17.01 29.48 8.77
N LEU A 20 17.57 29.11 7.62
CA LEU A 20 19.00 29.23 7.36
C LEU A 20 19.50 30.69 7.28
N LYS A 21 18.68 31.63 6.84
CA LYS A 21 19.03 33.07 6.87
C LYS A 21 19.28 33.54 8.30
N PHE A 22 18.47 33.09 9.27
CA PHE A 22 18.65 33.44 10.68
C PHE A 22 19.89 32.80 11.31
N SER A 23 20.36 31.66 10.81
CA SER A 23 21.56 30.99 11.33
C SER A 23 22.88 31.57 10.82
N GLY A 24 22.84 32.54 9.89
CA GLY A 24 24.04 33.10 9.25
C GLY A 24 24.72 32.16 8.24
N VAL A 25 24.11 31.01 7.94
CA VAL A 25 24.67 30.05 6.96
C VAL A 25 24.37 30.51 5.55
N SER A 26 25.40 30.56 4.70
CA SER A 26 25.24 30.87 3.29
C SER A 26 24.49 29.75 2.57
N ILE A 27 23.31 30.06 2.03
CA ILE A 27 22.51 29.12 1.23
C ILE A 27 23.31 28.60 0.03
N ALA A 28 24.13 29.46 -0.59
CA ALA A 28 25.00 29.09 -1.71
C ALA A 28 26.05 28.01 -1.32
N ALA A 29 26.53 28.04 -0.07
CA ALA A 29 27.50 27.06 0.41
C ALA A 29 26.88 25.65 0.57
N ILE A 30 25.62 25.57 1.02
CA ILE A 30 24.93 24.30 1.24
C ILE A 30 24.14 23.80 0.02
N SER A 31 23.92 24.68 -0.98
CA SER A 31 23.24 24.31 -2.23
C SER A 31 24.18 23.66 -3.26
N LYS A 32 25.43 23.46 -2.93
CA LYS A 32 26.37 22.77 -3.82
C LYS A 32 25.93 21.32 -4.02
N PRO A 33 25.86 20.83 -5.27
CA PRO A 33 25.56 19.42 -5.51
C PRO A 33 26.59 18.55 -4.79
N VAL A 34 26.12 17.66 -3.94
CA VAL A 34 26.99 16.61 -3.38
C VAL A 34 27.37 15.67 -4.52
N ALA A 35 28.65 15.52 -4.80
CA ALA A 35 29.11 14.54 -5.76
C ALA A 35 28.61 13.16 -5.34
N LYS A 36 27.78 12.55 -6.18
CA LYS A 36 27.36 11.15 -5.97
C LYS A 36 28.61 10.30 -6.05
N LYS A 37 28.95 9.57 -4.98
CA LYS A 37 29.96 8.51 -5.07
C LYS A 37 29.53 7.57 -6.19
N ALA A 38 30.46 7.25 -7.08
CA ALA A 38 30.24 6.20 -8.05
C ALA A 38 29.92 4.91 -7.26
N VAL A 39 28.73 4.40 -7.43
CA VAL A 39 28.35 3.09 -6.88
C VAL A 39 28.82 2.08 -7.91
N GLU A 40 29.71 1.20 -7.52
CA GLU A 40 30.10 0.07 -8.36
C GLU A 40 28.85 -0.83 -8.51
N ASN A 41 28.37 -0.93 -9.74
CA ASN A 41 27.22 -1.78 -10.01
C ASN A 41 27.66 -3.24 -9.97
N VAL A 42 27.25 -3.96 -8.93
CA VAL A 42 27.40 -5.40 -8.89
C VAL A 42 26.24 -6.02 -9.67
N ILE A 43 26.55 -6.70 -10.76
CA ILE A 43 25.58 -7.45 -11.55
C ILE A 43 25.55 -8.88 -11.00
N LEU A 44 24.36 -9.33 -10.60
CA LEU A 44 24.11 -10.69 -10.12
C LEU A 44 23.07 -11.34 -11.04
N ASP A 45 23.50 -12.38 -11.73
CA ASP A 45 22.58 -13.22 -12.54
C ASP A 45 21.91 -14.23 -11.60
N LYS A 46 20.59 -14.27 -11.64
CA LYS A 46 19.74 -15.17 -10.87
C LYS A 46 18.66 -15.75 -11.76
N GLU A 47 18.30 -17.00 -11.50
CA GLU A 47 17.20 -17.68 -12.16
C GLU A 47 16.16 -18.14 -11.14
N ALA A 48 14.89 -18.08 -11.51
CA ALA A 48 13.78 -18.61 -10.72
C ALA A 48 12.61 -18.96 -11.65
N GLU A 49 11.75 -19.88 -11.22
CA GLU A 49 10.52 -20.22 -11.94
C GLU A 49 9.56 -19.03 -12.00
N VAL A 50 9.52 -18.22 -10.95
CA VAL A 50 8.70 -17.02 -10.88
C VAL A 50 9.54 -15.84 -10.40
N ILE A 51 9.51 -14.75 -11.16
CA ILE A 51 10.12 -13.49 -10.78
C ILE A 51 9.02 -12.43 -10.61
N VAL A 52 8.94 -11.86 -9.41
CA VAL A 52 7.99 -10.78 -9.07
C VAL A 52 8.76 -9.47 -8.99
N VAL A 53 8.31 -8.45 -9.69
CA VAL A 53 8.93 -7.11 -9.68
C VAL A 53 8.11 -6.17 -8.80
N GLY A 54 8.68 -5.77 -7.69
CA GLY A 54 8.08 -4.92 -6.65
C GLY A 54 7.58 -5.73 -5.44
N ALA A 55 8.08 -5.42 -4.24
CA ALA A 55 7.69 -6.05 -2.99
C ALA A 55 6.69 -5.19 -2.18
N GLY A 56 5.74 -4.56 -2.85
CA GLY A 56 4.53 -4.00 -2.23
C GLY A 56 3.52 -5.11 -1.91
N GLY A 57 2.35 -4.77 -1.36
CA GLY A 57 1.33 -5.76 -0.97
C GLY A 57 0.96 -6.73 -2.09
N ALA A 58 0.76 -6.24 -3.31
CA ALA A 58 0.43 -7.09 -4.46
C ALA A 58 1.59 -8.04 -4.83
N GLY A 59 2.83 -7.55 -4.83
CA GLY A 59 3.99 -8.38 -5.16
C GLY A 59 4.28 -9.44 -4.10
N LEU A 60 4.15 -9.09 -2.81
CA LEU A 60 4.29 -10.05 -1.72
C LEU A 60 3.20 -11.14 -1.82
N ALA A 61 1.93 -10.74 -2.05
CA ALA A 61 0.84 -11.70 -2.24
C ALA A 61 1.07 -12.60 -3.45
N ALA A 62 1.53 -12.05 -4.59
CA ALA A 62 1.86 -12.83 -5.78
C ALA A 62 2.98 -13.84 -5.52
N GLY A 63 4.02 -13.42 -4.78
CA GLY A 63 5.13 -14.32 -4.42
C GLY A 63 4.69 -15.48 -3.53
N VAL A 64 3.91 -15.19 -2.48
CA VAL A 64 3.37 -16.23 -1.59
C VAL A 64 2.44 -17.15 -2.36
N SER A 65 1.51 -16.60 -3.15
CA SER A 65 0.60 -17.41 -3.96
C SER A 65 1.33 -18.29 -4.96
N ALA A 66 2.37 -17.80 -5.62
CA ALA A 66 3.18 -18.62 -6.52
C ALA A 66 3.80 -19.83 -5.78
N TYR A 67 4.34 -19.60 -4.59
CA TYR A 67 4.90 -20.67 -3.77
C TYR A 67 3.85 -21.68 -3.32
N GLU A 68 2.68 -21.21 -2.83
CA GLU A 68 1.56 -22.07 -2.43
C GLU A 68 1.01 -22.92 -3.58
N ASN A 69 1.12 -22.41 -4.82
CA ASN A 69 0.73 -23.13 -6.02
C ASN A 69 1.86 -23.97 -6.66
N GLY A 70 2.94 -24.21 -5.94
CA GLY A 70 3.95 -25.19 -6.26
C GLY A 70 5.16 -24.68 -7.02
N ALA A 71 5.36 -23.37 -7.13
CA ALA A 71 6.61 -22.84 -7.67
C ALA A 71 7.78 -23.24 -6.77
N LYS A 72 8.80 -23.86 -7.34
CA LYS A 72 9.98 -24.36 -6.60
C LYS A 72 10.95 -23.25 -6.22
N SER A 73 10.93 -22.15 -6.98
CA SER A 73 11.75 -20.98 -6.69
C SER A 73 11.02 -19.69 -7.07
N VAL A 74 11.01 -18.73 -6.14
CA VAL A 74 10.40 -17.42 -6.34
C VAL A 74 11.41 -16.35 -5.94
N ILE A 75 11.65 -15.39 -6.80
CA ILE A 75 12.47 -14.21 -6.51
C ILE A 75 11.58 -12.98 -6.56
N ILE A 76 11.62 -12.17 -5.50
CA ILE A 76 10.95 -10.86 -5.46
C ILE A 76 12.02 -9.78 -5.52
N LEU A 77 11.95 -8.91 -6.52
CA LEU A 77 12.85 -7.79 -6.72
C LEU A 77 12.22 -6.51 -6.17
N GLU A 78 12.94 -5.82 -5.28
CA GLU A 78 12.50 -4.54 -4.74
C GLU A 78 13.58 -3.47 -4.96
N LYS A 79 13.14 -2.31 -5.47
CA LYS A 79 14.03 -1.16 -5.71
C LYS A 79 14.38 -0.40 -4.43
N MET A 80 13.46 -0.38 -3.48
CA MET A 80 13.62 0.35 -2.23
C MET A 80 14.35 -0.51 -1.19
N PRO A 81 15.04 0.09 -0.23
CA PRO A 81 15.74 -0.67 0.83
C PRO A 81 14.82 -1.38 1.83
N ILE A 82 13.50 -1.13 1.75
CA ILE A 82 12.47 -1.73 2.60
C ILE A 82 11.36 -2.30 1.73
N ILE A 83 10.91 -3.50 2.05
CA ILE A 83 9.73 -4.13 1.45
C ILE A 83 8.44 -3.57 2.03
N GLY A 84 7.30 -3.83 1.36
CA GLY A 84 5.95 -3.44 1.81
C GLY A 84 5.33 -2.27 1.04
N GLY A 85 6.13 -1.43 0.39
CA GLY A 85 5.64 -0.29 -0.40
C GLY A 85 4.71 0.62 0.41
N ASN A 86 3.59 1.01 -0.19
CA ASN A 86 2.56 1.78 0.52
C ASN A 86 1.71 0.93 1.48
N THR A 87 1.65 -0.39 1.28
CA THR A 87 0.85 -1.30 2.09
C THR A 87 1.31 -1.34 3.55
N VAL A 88 2.61 -1.30 3.80
CA VAL A 88 3.16 -1.28 5.16
C VAL A 88 2.74 -0.02 5.95
N ARG A 89 2.26 1.01 5.27
CA ARG A 89 1.81 2.28 5.87
C ARG A 89 0.29 2.38 6.02
N ALA A 90 -0.44 1.35 5.62
CA ALA A 90 -1.91 1.35 5.60
C ALA A 90 -2.55 1.12 6.99
N GLY A 91 -1.79 0.92 8.05
CA GLY A 91 -2.30 0.78 9.41
C GLY A 91 -3.12 -0.48 9.68
N GLY A 92 -3.04 -1.51 8.83
CA GLY A 92 -3.70 -2.79 9.02
C GLY A 92 -5.22 -2.80 8.80
N ALA A 93 -5.76 -1.78 8.14
CA ALA A 93 -7.19 -1.70 7.80
C ALA A 93 -7.47 -2.38 6.46
N TYR A 94 -8.41 -3.30 6.42
CA TYR A 94 -8.80 -4.03 5.22
C TYR A 94 -10.34 -4.00 5.04
N ASN A 95 -10.81 -3.39 3.97
CA ASN A 95 -12.23 -3.27 3.70
C ASN A 95 -12.77 -4.48 2.94
N ALA A 96 -13.63 -5.25 3.57
CA ALA A 96 -14.33 -6.38 2.98
C ALA A 96 -15.74 -6.50 3.56
N VAL A 97 -16.70 -6.90 2.74
CA VAL A 97 -18.01 -7.32 3.24
C VAL A 97 -17.82 -8.60 4.04
N ASN A 98 -18.04 -8.52 5.35
CA ASN A 98 -17.91 -9.65 6.30
C ASN A 98 -19.29 -9.99 6.88
N PRO A 99 -20.08 -10.85 6.21
CA PRO A 99 -21.46 -11.10 6.60
C PRO A 99 -21.60 -11.62 8.04
N LYS A 100 -20.64 -12.43 8.49
CA LYS A 100 -20.66 -12.99 9.85
C LYS A 100 -20.51 -11.91 10.91
N LYS A 101 -19.46 -11.10 10.81
CA LYS A 101 -19.17 -10.06 11.81
C LYS A 101 -20.13 -8.89 11.68
N GLN A 102 -20.51 -8.48 10.46
CA GLN A 102 -21.43 -7.37 10.24
C GLN A 102 -22.85 -7.70 10.74
N LYS A 103 -23.38 -8.90 10.45
CA LYS A 103 -24.70 -9.32 10.93
C LYS A 103 -24.77 -9.34 12.45
N ALA A 104 -23.73 -9.83 13.12
CA ALA A 104 -23.66 -9.83 14.59
C ALA A 104 -23.68 -8.44 15.21
N GLN A 105 -23.36 -7.40 14.43
CA GLN A 105 -23.33 -6.00 14.85
C GLN A 105 -24.49 -5.17 14.26
N GLY A 106 -25.48 -5.81 13.62
CA GLY A 106 -26.61 -5.13 13.02
C GLY A 106 -26.25 -4.28 11.78
N ILE A 107 -25.12 -4.57 11.14
CA ILE A 107 -24.67 -3.86 9.95
C ILE A 107 -25.14 -4.61 8.71
N GLU A 108 -25.97 -3.98 7.91
CA GLU A 108 -26.39 -4.49 6.61
C GLU A 108 -25.43 -4.01 5.52
N ASP A 109 -24.78 -4.95 4.83
CA ASP A 109 -23.87 -4.63 3.74
C ASP A 109 -23.99 -5.66 2.61
N SER A 110 -23.47 -5.31 1.42
CA SER A 110 -23.44 -6.20 0.27
C SER A 110 -22.27 -5.88 -0.65
N ILE A 111 -21.90 -6.84 -1.47
CA ILE A 111 -20.90 -6.68 -2.54
C ILE A 111 -21.29 -5.54 -3.48
N ASP A 112 -22.57 -5.45 -3.87
CA ASP A 112 -23.03 -4.39 -4.78
C ASP A 112 -22.97 -3.01 -4.13
N LYS A 113 -23.29 -2.90 -2.85
CA LYS A 113 -23.13 -1.66 -2.09
C LYS A 113 -21.64 -1.27 -1.99
N HIS A 114 -20.77 -2.24 -1.72
CA HIS A 114 -19.34 -2.01 -1.68
C HIS A 114 -18.79 -1.57 -3.05
N PHE A 115 -19.23 -2.24 -4.12
CA PHE A 115 -18.86 -1.86 -5.49
C PHE A 115 -19.30 -0.43 -5.82
N THR A 116 -20.59 -0.11 -5.61
CA THR A 116 -21.16 1.20 -5.91
C THR A 116 -20.41 2.31 -5.19
N GLN A 117 -20.21 2.15 -3.88
CA GLN A 117 -19.52 3.14 -3.07
C GLN A 117 -18.04 3.30 -3.48
N THR A 118 -17.35 2.21 -3.80
CA THR A 118 -15.95 2.26 -4.24
C THR A 118 -15.84 2.96 -5.60
N TYR A 119 -16.73 2.63 -6.54
CA TYR A 119 -16.70 3.21 -7.88
C TYR A 119 -17.10 4.69 -7.87
N GLU A 120 -18.17 5.04 -7.16
CA GLU A 120 -18.62 6.43 -7.04
C GLU A 120 -17.67 7.30 -6.22
N GLY A 121 -17.16 6.78 -5.09
CA GLY A 121 -16.16 7.46 -4.29
C GLY A 121 -14.84 7.72 -5.03
N GLY A 122 -14.53 6.90 -6.01
CA GLY A 122 -13.44 7.11 -6.96
C GLY A 122 -13.81 7.98 -8.18
N ASN A 123 -14.88 8.78 -8.11
CA ASN A 123 -15.37 9.65 -9.21
C ASN A 123 -15.63 8.88 -10.52
N LYS A 124 -15.95 7.60 -10.44
CA LYS A 124 -16.29 6.73 -11.59
C LYS A 124 -15.18 6.60 -12.64
N VAL A 125 -13.92 6.91 -12.29
CA VAL A 125 -12.77 6.84 -13.21
C VAL A 125 -12.09 5.46 -13.21
N ALA A 126 -12.39 4.63 -12.21
CA ALA A 126 -11.79 3.31 -12.09
C ALA A 126 -12.33 2.32 -13.14
N ASN A 127 -11.51 1.32 -13.48
CA ASN A 127 -11.98 0.18 -14.28
C ASN A 127 -12.97 -0.65 -13.46
N GLN A 128 -14.22 -0.70 -13.92
CA GLN A 128 -15.31 -1.38 -13.20
C GLN A 128 -15.05 -2.87 -12.99
N LYS A 129 -14.42 -3.56 -13.96
CA LYS A 129 -14.08 -4.98 -13.82
C LYS A 129 -13.09 -5.21 -12.67
N LEU A 130 -12.08 -4.34 -12.55
CA LEU A 130 -11.11 -4.42 -11.46
C LEU A 130 -11.75 -4.09 -10.12
N VAL A 131 -12.63 -3.09 -10.05
CA VAL A 131 -13.38 -2.79 -8.81
C VAL A 131 -14.26 -3.98 -8.43
N ARG A 132 -14.96 -4.59 -9.38
CA ARG A 132 -15.78 -5.77 -9.14
C ARG A 132 -14.95 -6.94 -8.61
N THR A 133 -13.85 -7.26 -9.27
CA THR A 133 -12.92 -8.29 -8.82
C THR A 133 -12.43 -8.04 -7.39
N LEU A 134 -12.05 -6.79 -7.08
CA LEU A 134 -11.61 -6.40 -5.73
C LEU A 134 -12.68 -6.70 -4.68
N VAL A 135 -13.90 -6.20 -4.86
CA VAL A 135 -14.94 -6.28 -3.83
C VAL A 135 -15.51 -7.69 -3.66
N GLU A 136 -15.55 -8.48 -4.74
CA GLU A 136 -16.01 -9.87 -4.72
C GLU A 136 -15.03 -10.79 -3.99
N ASN A 137 -13.72 -10.56 -4.13
CA ASN A 137 -12.68 -11.41 -3.54
C ASN A 137 -12.07 -10.80 -2.26
N ALA A 138 -12.58 -9.67 -1.78
CA ALA A 138 -12.01 -9.01 -0.61
C ALA A 138 -12.09 -9.87 0.66
N MET A 139 -13.18 -10.64 0.85
CA MET A 139 -13.33 -11.50 2.02
C MET A 139 -12.40 -12.71 1.95
N ASP A 140 -12.22 -13.30 0.77
CA ASP A 140 -11.26 -14.37 0.56
C ASP A 140 -9.84 -13.93 0.91
N GLY A 141 -9.50 -12.66 0.61
CA GLY A 141 -8.24 -12.05 1.01
C GLY A 141 -8.09 -11.90 2.53
N VAL A 142 -9.18 -11.59 3.26
CA VAL A 142 -9.19 -11.57 4.74
C VAL A 142 -8.91 -12.96 5.29
N ASP A 143 -9.61 -13.97 4.79
CA ASP A 143 -9.48 -15.36 5.23
C ASP A 143 -8.09 -15.93 4.91
N TRP A 144 -7.55 -15.63 3.73
CA TRP A 144 -6.20 -16.02 3.34
C TRP A 144 -5.13 -15.41 4.25
N LEU A 145 -5.23 -14.11 4.56
CA LEU A 145 -4.31 -13.45 5.48
C LEU A 145 -4.43 -14.00 6.91
N GLU A 146 -5.64 -14.37 7.34
CA GLU A 146 -5.86 -15.05 8.63
C GLU A 146 -5.18 -16.42 8.65
N GLY A 147 -5.28 -17.17 7.56
CA GLY A 147 -4.56 -18.42 7.35
C GLY A 147 -3.04 -18.29 7.43
N LEU A 148 -2.49 -17.15 7.02
CA LEU A 148 -1.07 -16.80 7.16
C LEU A 148 -0.69 -16.29 8.57
N GLY A 149 -1.64 -16.25 9.51
CA GLY A 149 -1.41 -15.88 10.90
C GLY A 149 -1.79 -14.44 11.29
N MET A 150 -2.37 -13.68 10.37
CA MET A 150 -2.91 -12.35 10.71
C MET A 150 -4.12 -12.50 11.64
N LYS A 151 -4.24 -11.61 12.60
CA LYS A 151 -5.40 -11.57 13.51
C LYS A 151 -6.21 -10.31 13.27
N TRP A 152 -7.53 -10.47 13.30
CA TRP A 152 -8.48 -9.40 13.06
C TRP A 152 -9.31 -9.11 14.30
N ASN A 153 -9.56 -7.83 14.54
CA ASN A 153 -10.52 -7.42 15.57
C ASN A 153 -11.90 -8.05 15.30
N GLU A 154 -12.63 -8.39 16.36
CA GLU A 154 -14.00 -8.87 16.24
C GLU A 154 -14.97 -7.78 15.76
N LYS A 155 -14.69 -6.54 16.13
CA LYS A 155 -15.53 -5.41 15.74
C LYS A 155 -15.19 -4.93 14.35
N ILE A 156 -16.21 -4.86 13.48
CA ILE A 156 -16.11 -4.16 12.19
C ILE A 156 -16.07 -2.66 12.44
N GLY A 157 -15.09 -2.01 11.86
CA GLY A 157 -14.87 -0.59 11.99
C GLY A 157 -15.15 0.21 10.74
N SER A 158 -14.83 1.48 10.83
CA SER A 158 -14.76 2.42 9.71
C SER A 158 -13.45 3.18 9.78
N VAL A 159 -12.78 3.34 8.66
CA VAL A 159 -11.63 4.24 8.54
C VAL A 159 -12.08 5.61 8.04
N VAL A 160 -11.27 6.63 8.26
CA VAL A 160 -11.55 7.98 7.77
C VAL A 160 -11.76 7.95 6.27
N GLY A 161 -12.87 8.51 5.82
CA GLY A 161 -13.28 8.53 4.41
C GLY A 161 -14.06 7.30 3.95
N SER A 162 -14.26 6.26 4.80
CA SER A 162 -15.13 5.16 4.44
C SER A 162 -16.60 5.57 4.47
N MET A 163 -17.35 5.10 3.46
CA MET A 163 -18.76 5.41 3.33
C MET A 163 -19.67 4.43 4.09
N TRP A 164 -19.10 3.31 4.58
CA TRP A 164 -19.82 2.26 5.29
C TRP A 164 -18.89 1.44 6.20
N PRO A 165 -19.39 0.95 7.36
CA PRO A 165 -18.59 0.11 8.23
C PRO A 165 -18.37 -1.28 7.61
N ARG A 166 -17.14 -1.51 7.12
CA ARG A 166 -16.68 -2.79 6.57
C ARG A 166 -15.19 -3.04 6.79
N THR A 167 -14.59 -2.27 7.68
CA THR A 167 -13.16 -2.40 7.93
C THR A 167 -12.88 -3.55 8.88
N ASN A 168 -12.19 -4.57 8.40
CA ASN A 168 -11.52 -5.58 9.21
C ASN A 168 -10.18 -4.98 9.61
N GLN A 169 -9.97 -4.76 10.90
CA GLN A 169 -8.76 -4.14 11.44
C GLN A 169 -7.84 -5.21 12.01
N ALA A 170 -6.60 -5.26 11.55
CA ALA A 170 -5.58 -6.11 12.14
C ALA A 170 -5.24 -5.67 13.58
N THR A 171 -4.99 -6.66 14.45
CA THR A 171 -4.61 -6.46 15.87
C THR A 171 -3.10 -6.32 16.03
#